data_90f56912b34954ffea320db2d7f5a77d
#
_entry.id   90f56912b34954ffea320db2d7f5a77d
#
_cell.length_a   1.000
_cell.length_b   1.000
_cell.length_c   1.000
_cell.angle_alpha   90.00
_cell.angle_beta   90.00
_cell.angle_gamma   90.00
#
_symmetry.space_group_name_H-M   'P 1'
#
loop_
_entity.id
_entity.type
_entity.pdbx_description
1 polymer ?
#
loop_
_entity_poly.entity_id
_entity_poly.type
_entity_poly.pdbx_seq_one_letter_code
_entity_poly.pdbx_strand_id
1 'polypeptide(L)'
;MDSFKDKVAVVTGGGSGIGRALALALAREGARVVVADIDEAAMEAVVREARGHGVDALPVRTDVTDLAQVQGLADRAWREFGAVHVLCNNAGVAAWGALENATHRDWQWVLGVNLWGVIHGIEAFVPRMIAGGQRGHIVNTASMAGLIASQGLGVYNTSKYAVVGLSETLAKDLKTYGIGVSVLCPMGVETRIRESERSRPAALRNEPGVAAVPAVELIGRYLAPDAVAELVLDAIRRGELYVITHDEGLEPLRRRFERMQQSVLKRRKA
;
A
#
# COMPACT_ATOMS: atom_id res chain seq x y z
N MET A 1 12.02 8.29 12.30
CA MET A 1 12.09 7.17 13.29
C MET A 1 13.45 6.52 13.14
N ASP A 2 14.29 6.56 14.14
CA ASP A 2 15.71 6.17 13.98
C ASP A 2 15.96 4.66 14.17
N SER A 3 15.05 3.96 14.87
CA SER A 3 15.13 2.53 15.15
C SER A 3 13.76 1.89 15.16
N PHE A 4 13.67 0.66 14.69
CA PHE A 4 12.47 -0.17 14.73
C PHE A 4 12.46 -1.14 15.93
N LYS A 5 13.58 -1.26 16.63
CA LYS A 5 13.69 -2.15 17.80
C LYS A 5 12.60 -1.83 18.82
N ASP A 6 11.91 -2.86 19.28
CA ASP A 6 10.78 -2.80 20.24
C ASP A 6 9.56 -1.99 19.74
N LYS A 7 9.54 -1.57 18.48
CA LYS A 7 8.37 -0.95 17.86
C LYS A 7 7.37 -2.01 17.45
N VAL A 8 6.12 -1.58 17.27
CA VAL A 8 5.04 -2.44 16.75
C VAL A 8 4.67 -1.96 15.36
N ALA A 9 4.73 -2.87 14.41
CA ALA A 9 4.34 -2.61 13.03
C ALA A 9 3.14 -3.48 12.64
N VAL A 10 2.18 -2.88 11.92
CA VAL A 10 1.04 -3.58 11.32
C VAL A 10 1.17 -3.50 9.81
N VAL A 11 1.06 -4.64 9.12
CA VAL A 11 1.19 -4.71 7.65
C VAL A 11 -0.03 -5.42 7.08
N THR A 12 -0.84 -4.72 6.27
CA THR A 12 -1.94 -5.32 5.53
C THR A 12 -1.47 -5.90 4.18
N GLY A 13 -2.09 -6.99 3.73
CA GLY A 13 -1.57 -7.76 2.58
C GLY A 13 -0.18 -8.34 2.88
N GLY A 14 0.07 -8.67 4.14
CA GLY A 14 1.37 -9.08 4.66
C GLY A 14 1.76 -10.53 4.31
N GLY A 15 0.86 -11.31 3.74
CA GLY A 15 1.11 -12.71 3.39
C GLY A 15 1.97 -12.90 2.13
N SER A 16 2.15 -11.89 1.29
CA SER A 16 2.90 -12.04 0.04
C SER A 16 3.53 -10.74 -0.46
N GLY A 17 4.43 -10.86 -1.46
CA GLY A 17 5.00 -9.74 -2.20
C GLY A 17 5.63 -8.66 -1.30
N ILE A 18 5.33 -7.40 -1.58
CA ILE A 18 5.87 -6.25 -0.84
C ILE A 18 5.46 -6.30 0.62
N GLY A 19 4.21 -6.69 0.94
CA GLY A 19 3.74 -6.77 2.33
C GLY A 19 4.52 -7.79 3.16
N ARG A 20 4.76 -8.98 2.61
CA ARG A 20 5.63 -9.98 3.24
C ARG A 20 7.04 -9.43 3.47
N ALA A 21 7.63 -8.82 2.45
CA ALA A 21 8.97 -8.25 2.53
C ALA A 21 9.06 -7.14 3.62
N LEU A 22 8.05 -6.26 3.69
CA LEU A 22 7.97 -5.22 4.74
C LEU A 22 7.87 -5.83 6.13
N ALA A 23 7.00 -6.84 6.33
CA ALA A 23 6.86 -7.50 7.61
C ALA A 23 8.17 -8.14 8.09
N LEU A 24 8.87 -8.83 7.19
CA LEU A 24 10.14 -9.49 7.50
C LEU A 24 11.30 -8.49 7.68
N ALA A 25 11.36 -7.42 6.89
CA ALA A 25 12.36 -6.37 7.07
C ALA A 25 12.21 -5.68 8.42
N LEU A 26 10.98 -5.34 8.81
CA LEU A 26 10.68 -4.78 10.14
C LEU A 26 11.04 -5.75 11.27
N ALA A 27 10.74 -7.04 11.09
CA ALA A 27 11.11 -8.08 12.08
C ALA A 27 12.64 -8.22 12.23
N ARG A 28 13.39 -8.22 11.12
CA ARG A 28 14.87 -8.22 11.15
C ARG A 28 15.45 -7.03 11.92
N GLU A 29 14.79 -5.88 11.85
CA GLU A 29 15.16 -4.67 12.60
C GLU A 29 14.67 -4.66 14.07
N GLY A 30 14.10 -5.77 14.54
CA GLY A 30 13.67 -5.94 15.94
C GLY A 30 12.27 -5.40 16.24
N ALA A 31 11.45 -5.11 15.22
CA ALA A 31 10.06 -4.75 15.46
C ALA A 31 9.18 -5.98 15.72
N ARG A 32 8.22 -5.84 16.62
CA ARG A 32 7.09 -6.77 16.74
C ARG A 32 6.14 -6.53 15.59
N VAL A 33 5.67 -7.58 14.92
CA VAL A 33 4.89 -7.40 13.69
C VAL A 33 3.51 -8.03 13.78
N VAL A 34 2.49 -7.31 13.32
CA VAL A 34 1.15 -7.84 13.07
C VAL A 34 1.00 -7.99 11.56
N VAL A 35 0.86 -9.23 11.12
CA VAL A 35 0.67 -9.58 9.72
C VAL A 35 -0.81 -9.79 9.47
N ALA A 36 -1.41 -8.95 8.63
CA ALA A 36 -2.81 -9.03 8.26
C ALA A 36 -2.98 -9.41 6.79
N ASP A 37 -3.75 -10.46 6.52
CA ASP A 37 -4.05 -10.92 5.15
C ASP A 37 -5.37 -11.69 5.14
N ILE A 38 -5.96 -11.89 3.95
CA ILE A 38 -7.08 -12.81 3.73
C ILE A 38 -6.62 -14.26 3.55
N ASP A 39 -5.38 -14.47 3.10
CA ASP A 39 -4.75 -15.79 2.91
C ASP A 39 -4.07 -16.22 4.22
N GLU A 40 -4.81 -16.99 5.03
CA GLU A 40 -4.37 -17.44 6.34
C GLU A 40 -3.07 -18.27 6.26
N ALA A 41 -2.94 -19.16 5.29
CA ALA A 41 -1.77 -20.02 5.18
C ALA A 41 -0.50 -19.21 4.82
N ALA A 42 -0.61 -18.26 3.91
CA ALA A 42 0.48 -17.36 3.55
C ALA A 42 0.88 -16.46 4.74
N MET A 43 -0.10 -15.90 5.43
CA MET A 43 0.10 -15.06 6.62
C MET A 43 0.81 -15.81 7.75
N GLU A 44 0.37 -17.03 8.06
CA GLU A 44 0.96 -17.90 9.08
C GLU A 44 2.43 -18.26 8.76
N ALA A 45 2.73 -18.48 7.47
CA ALA A 45 4.10 -18.73 7.04
C ALA A 45 5.01 -17.53 7.32
N VAL A 46 4.55 -16.31 7.01
CA VAL A 46 5.28 -15.07 7.28
C VAL A 46 5.48 -14.85 8.78
N VAL A 47 4.46 -15.11 9.59
CA VAL A 47 4.56 -14.98 11.04
C VAL A 47 5.59 -15.95 11.62
N ARG A 48 5.62 -17.22 11.17
CA ARG A 48 6.66 -18.18 11.59
C ARG A 48 8.07 -17.69 11.24
N GLU A 49 8.25 -17.15 10.04
CA GLU A 49 9.54 -16.61 9.59
C GLU A 49 9.94 -15.37 10.42
N ALA A 50 9.02 -14.46 10.67
CA ALA A 50 9.25 -13.27 11.49
C ALA A 50 9.69 -13.63 12.91
N ARG A 51 9.04 -14.63 13.53
CA ARG A 51 9.43 -15.16 14.85
C ARG A 51 10.84 -15.77 14.85
N GLY A 52 11.28 -16.31 13.73
CA GLY A 52 12.65 -16.79 13.53
C GLY A 52 13.72 -15.71 13.70
N HIS A 53 13.35 -14.44 13.60
CA HIS A 53 14.24 -13.28 13.88
C HIS A 53 14.23 -12.89 15.38
N GLY A 54 13.58 -13.65 16.26
CA GLY A 54 13.57 -13.39 17.69
C GLY A 54 12.61 -12.30 18.14
N VAL A 55 11.62 -11.97 17.34
CA VAL A 55 10.57 -10.99 17.67
C VAL A 55 9.20 -11.64 17.80
N ASP A 56 8.29 -11.00 18.54
CA ASP A 56 6.90 -11.42 18.57
C ASP A 56 6.21 -11.05 17.24
N ALA A 57 5.42 -11.99 16.73
CA ALA A 57 4.64 -11.77 15.52
C ALA A 57 3.23 -12.35 15.67
N LEU A 58 2.22 -11.60 15.22
CA LEU A 58 0.80 -11.91 15.36
C LEU A 58 0.12 -12.02 13.99
N PRO A 59 -0.50 -13.16 13.64
CA PRO A 59 -1.36 -13.24 12.46
C PRO A 59 -2.76 -12.75 12.80
N VAL A 60 -3.35 -11.95 11.90
CA VAL A 60 -4.76 -11.52 12.02
C VAL A 60 -5.42 -11.57 10.64
N ARG A 61 -6.32 -12.55 10.44
CA ARG A 61 -7.09 -12.61 9.20
C ARG A 61 -7.93 -11.35 9.06
N THR A 62 -7.75 -10.63 7.94
CA THR A 62 -8.39 -9.33 7.74
C THR A 62 -8.68 -9.10 6.27
N ASP A 63 -9.95 -8.90 5.94
CA ASP A 63 -10.36 -8.31 4.68
C ASP A 63 -10.41 -6.79 4.86
N VAL A 64 -9.51 -6.08 4.18
CA VAL A 64 -9.41 -4.61 4.29
C VAL A 64 -10.61 -3.87 3.72
N THR A 65 -11.47 -4.54 2.94
CA THR A 65 -12.72 -3.95 2.42
C THR A 65 -13.80 -3.84 3.49
N ASP A 66 -13.63 -4.53 4.61
CA ASP A 66 -14.55 -4.55 5.75
C ASP A 66 -13.98 -3.73 6.92
N LEU A 67 -14.56 -2.56 7.18
CA LEU A 67 -14.14 -1.68 8.26
C LEU A 67 -14.14 -2.38 9.64
N ALA A 68 -15.13 -3.23 9.91
CA ALA A 68 -15.21 -3.91 11.20
C ALA A 68 -14.04 -4.89 11.40
N GLN A 69 -13.59 -5.57 10.34
CA GLN A 69 -12.40 -6.42 10.42
C GLN A 69 -11.13 -5.61 10.63
N VAL A 70 -10.99 -4.43 9.98
CA VAL A 70 -9.83 -3.55 10.19
C VAL A 70 -9.84 -2.95 11.61
N GLN A 71 -11.00 -2.61 12.15
CA GLN A 71 -11.13 -2.22 13.56
C GLN A 71 -10.73 -3.36 14.50
N GLY A 72 -11.18 -4.59 14.21
CA GLY A 72 -10.78 -5.80 14.94
C GLY A 72 -9.26 -6.06 14.88
N LEU A 73 -8.62 -5.80 13.73
CA LEU A 73 -7.17 -5.84 13.57
C LEU A 73 -6.48 -4.84 14.51
N ALA A 74 -6.97 -3.61 14.55
CA ALA A 74 -6.46 -2.59 15.47
C ALA A 74 -6.62 -3.03 16.93
N ASP A 75 -7.81 -3.51 17.32
CA ASP A 75 -8.06 -4.00 18.67
C ASP A 75 -7.10 -5.12 19.08
N ARG A 76 -6.83 -6.05 18.17
CA ARG A 76 -5.88 -7.15 18.40
C ARG A 76 -4.46 -6.65 18.57
N ALA A 77 -4.01 -5.70 17.72
CA ALA A 77 -2.67 -5.13 17.81
C ALA A 77 -2.45 -4.40 19.16
N TRP A 78 -3.40 -3.55 19.58
CA TRP A 78 -3.30 -2.85 20.86
C TRP A 78 -3.41 -3.78 22.06
N ARG A 79 -4.27 -4.79 22.03
CA ARG A 79 -4.42 -5.77 23.11
C ARG A 79 -3.15 -6.58 23.34
N GLU A 80 -2.49 -6.96 22.24
CA GLU A 80 -1.28 -7.80 22.31
C GLU A 80 -0.03 -6.98 22.67
N PHE A 81 0.11 -5.79 22.05
CA PHE A 81 1.38 -5.06 22.11
C PHE A 81 1.27 -3.67 22.75
N GLY A 82 0.09 -3.21 23.09
CA GLY A 82 -0.15 -1.94 23.78
C GLY A 82 -0.01 -0.69 22.93
N ALA A 83 0.57 -0.79 21.73
CA ALA A 83 0.80 0.36 20.83
C ALA A 83 0.94 -0.10 19.38
N VAL A 84 0.79 0.85 18.42
CA VAL A 84 1.20 0.69 17.03
C VAL A 84 2.04 1.90 16.64
N HIS A 85 3.24 1.65 16.13
CA HIS A 85 4.20 2.68 15.73
C HIS A 85 4.34 2.81 14.21
N VAL A 86 4.18 1.71 13.48
CA VAL A 86 4.23 1.71 12.01
C VAL A 86 2.97 1.03 11.48
N LEU A 87 2.25 1.73 10.59
CA LEU A 87 1.12 1.17 9.86
C LEU A 87 1.46 1.13 8.37
N CYS A 88 1.52 -0.07 7.79
CA CYS A 88 1.68 -0.27 6.36
C CYS A 88 0.34 -0.69 5.74
N ASN A 89 -0.40 0.25 5.17
CA ASN A 89 -1.57 0.00 4.33
C ASN A 89 -1.08 -0.46 2.97
N ASN A 90 -0.85 -1.76 2.83
CA ASN A 90 -0.18 -2.32 1.66
C ASN A 90 -1.07 -3.26 0.83
N ALA A 91 -2.14 -3.82 1.38
CA ALA A 91 -3.06 -4.67 0.62
C ALA A 91 -3.49 -4.02 -0.69
N GLY A 92 -3.42 -4.77 -1.79
CA GLY A 92 -3.74 -4.23 -3.11
C GLY A 92 -3.97 -5.30 -4.16
N VAL A 93 -4.83 -4.96 -5.12
CA VAL A 93 -5.21 -5.79 -6.27
C VAL A 93 -5.19 -4.96 -7.55
N ALA A 94 -5.18 -5.60 -8.71
CA ALA A 94 -5.27 -4.94 -10.00
C ALA A 94 -6.33 -5.60 -10.88
N ALA A 95 -7.13 -4.77 -11.56
CA ALA A 95 -7.93 -5.14 -12.71
C ALA A 95 -7.32 -4.52 -13.97
N TRP A 96 -7.24 -5.28 -15.02
CA TRP A 96 -6.61 -4.92 -16.28
C TRP A 96 -7.68 -4.63 -17.33
N GLY A 97 -7.42 -3.69 -18.22
CA GLY A 97 -8.28 -3.40 -19.35
C GLY A 97 -8.49 -1.91 -19.60
N ALA A 98 -9.00 -1.59 -20.77
CA ALA A 98 -9.38 -0.24 -21.15
C ALA A 98 -10.61 0.20 -20.35
N LEU A 99 -10.70 1.50 -20.04
CA LEU A 99 -11.76 2.04 -19.16
C LEU A 99 -13.17 1.82 -19.71
N GLU A 100 -13.35 1.86 -21.02
CA GLU A 100 -14.64 1.63 -21.67
C GLU A 100 -15.17 0.19 -21.47
N ASN A 101 -14.29 -0.73 -21.11
CA ASN A 101 -14.64 -2.14 -20.83
C ASN A 101 -14.70 -2.46 -19.32
N ALA A 102 -14.38 -1.49 -18.47
CA ALA A 102 -14.38 -1.69 -17.02
C ALA A 102 -15.81 -1.86 -16.50
N THR A 103 -16.05 -2.93 -15.79
CA THR A 103 -17.36 -3.22 -15.17
C THR A 103 -17.51 -2.50 -13.84
N HIS A 104 -18.75 -2.32 -13.38
CA HIS A 104 -19.01 -1.81 -12.05
C HIS A 104 -18.39 -2.69 -10.96
N ARG A 105 -18.32 -4.01 -11.15
CA ARG A 105 -17.68 -4.96 -10.25
C ARG A 105 -16.17 -4.77 -10.17
N ASP A 106 -15.51 -4.37 -11.28
CA ASP A 106 -14.06 -4.01 -11.24
C ASP A 106 -13.82 -2.79 -10.38
N TRP A 107 -14.66 -1.76 -10.52
CA TRP A 107 -14.60 -0.56 -9.69
C TRP A 107 -14.81 -0.88 -8.21
N GLN A 108 -15.87 -1.61 -7.88
CA GLN A 108 -16.16 -1.99 -6.49
C GLN A 108 -15.01 -2.76 -5.86
N TRP A 109 -14.47 -3.75 -6.59
CA TRP A 109 -13.39 -4.57 -6.07
C TRP A 109 -12.10 -3.80 -5.88
N VAL A 110 -11.60 -3.12 -6.92
CA VAL A 110 -10.30 -2.44 -6.89
C VAL A 110 -10.33 -1.24 -5.94
N LEU A 111 -11.38 -0.42 -5.97
CA LEU A 111 -11.49 0.70 -5.03
C LEU A 111 -11.73 0.19 -3.60
N GLY A 112 -12.49 -0.88 -3.43
CA GLY A 112 -12.70 -1.52 -2.12
C GLY A 112 -11.39 -1.89 -1.45
N VAL A 113 -10.50 -2.57 -2.17
CA VAL A 113 -9.21 -3.00 -1.61
C VAL A 113 -8.21 -1.84 -1.57
N ASN A 114 -7.95 -1.19 -2.72
CA ASN A 114 -6.81 -0.29 -2.85
C ASN A 114 -7.01 1.10 -2.22
N LEU A 115 -8.26 1.57 -2.13
CA LEU A 115 -8.59 2.89 -1.59
C LEU A 115 -9.32 2.78 -0.25
N TRP A 116 -10.46 2.08 -0.20
CA TRP A 116 -11.19 1.93 1.05
C TRP A 116 -10.39 1.17 2.09
N GLY A 117 -9.60 0.16 1.70
CA GLY A 117 -8.70 -0.52 2.63
C GLY A 117 -7.69 0.42 3.29
N VAL A 118 -7.15 1.41 2.54
CA VAL A 118 -6.28 2.46 3.11
C VAL A 118 -7.07 3.40 4.02
N ILE A 119 -8.27 3.82 3.61
CA ILE A 119 -9.15 4.68 4.42
C ILE A 119 -9.51 3.98 5.74
N HIS A 120 -9.93 2.73 5.71
CA HIS A 120 -10.25 1.94 6.91
C HIS A 120 -9.04 1.79 7.84
N GLY A 121 -7.84 1.60 7.28
CA GLY A 121 -6.59 1.62 8.06
C GLY A 121 -6.38 2.96 8.77
N ILE A 122 -6.59 4.08 8.09
CA ILE A 122 -6.49 5.41 8.69
C ILE A 122 -7.54 5.58 9.79
N GLU A 123 -8.80 5.24 9.53
CA GLU A 123 -9.90 5.38 10.51
C GLU A 123 -9.67 4.53 11.77
N ALA A 124 -9.19 3.30 11.62
CA ALA A 124 -9.02 2.40 12.75
C ALA A 124 -7.75 2.69 13.58
N PHE A 125 -6.68 3.17 12.94
CA PHE A 125 -5.37 3.27 13.59
C PHE A 125 -4.98 4.70 13.97
N VAL A 126 -5.23 5.70 13.10
CA VAL A 126 -4.70 7.07 13.30
C VAL A 126 -5.21 7.71 14.59
N PRO A 127 -6.51 7.66 14.94
CA PRO A 127 -6.98 8.25 16.19
C PRO A 127 -6.29 7.67 17.43
N ARG A 128 -6.01 6.36 17.41
CA ARG A 128 -5.34 5.67 18.51
C ARG A 128 -3.84 5.98 18.56
N MET A 129 -3.19 6.11 17.40
CA MET A 129 -1.78 6.54 17.33
C MET A 129 -1.62 7.96 17.87
N ILE A 130 -2.54 8.87 17.55
CA ILE A 130 -2.57 10.23 18.08
C ILE A 130 -2.79 10.22 19.60
N ALA A 131 -3.81 9.51 20.08
CA ALA A 131 -4.13 9.42 21.49
C ALA A 131 -2.99 8.79 22.33
N GLY A 132 -2.25 7.86 21.74
CA GLY A 132 -1.07 7.25 22.36
C GLY A 132 0.12 8.19 22.52
N GLY A 133 0.14 9.34 21.84
CA GLY A 133 1.18 10.37 21.94
C GLY A 133 2.57 9.90 21.50
N GLN A 134 2.69 8.72 20.93
CA GLN A 134 3.95 8.16 20.47
C GLN A 134 4.22 8.56 19.02
N ARG A 135 5.49 8.88 18.74
CA ARG A 135 5.90 9.10 17.35
C ARG A 135 5.66 7.83 16.53
N GLY A 136 5.06 7.98 15.37
CA GLY A 136 4.74 6.87 14.48
C GLY A 136 5.00 7.19 13.02
N HIS A 137 4.73 6.20 12.16
CA HIS A 137 4.83 6.37 10.72
C HIS A 137 3.76 5.54 9.99
N ILE A 138 3.17 6.13 8.96
CA ILE A 138 2.19 5.46 8.10
C ILE A 138 2.79 5.32 6.70
N VAL A 139 2.73 4.13 6.15
CA VAL A 139 3.13 3.85 4.77
C VAL A 139 1.90 3.41 3.99
N ASN A 140 1.55 4.17 2.97
CA ASN A 140 0.45 3.81 2.07
C ASN A 140 1.02 3.36 0.72
N THR A 141 0.72 2.13 0.31
CA THR A 141 1.20 1.58 -0.96
C THR A 141 0.32 2.05 -2.13
N ALA A 142 0.82 3.07 -2.84
CA ALA A 142 0.28 3.50 -4.12
C ALA A 142 0.93 2.69 -5.28
N SER A 143 1.45 3.35 -6.29
CA SER A 143 2.17 2.85 -7.45
C SER A 143 2.68 4.03 -8.26
N MET A 144 3.64 3.82 -9.18
CA MET A 144 3.88 4.77 -10.28
C MET A 144 2.60 5.06 -11.08
N ALA A 145 1.68 4.11 -11.14
CA ALA A 145 0.33 4.29 -11.71
C ALA A 145 -0.54 5.33 -10.96
N GLY A 146 -0.13 5.76 -9.77
CA GLY A 146 -0.71 6.89 -9.04
C GLY A 146 -0.07 8.25 -9.35
N LEU A 147 1.03 8.24 -10.10
CA LEU A 147 1.76 9.45 -10.53
C LEU A 147 1.71 9.64 -12.05
N ILE A 148 1.65 8.55 -12.80
CA ILE A 148 1.61 8.52 -14.27
C ILE A 148 0.53 7.54 -14.70
N ALA A 149 -0.49 8.02 -15.40
CA ALA A 149 -1.55 7.17 -15.91
C ALA A 149 -1.06 6.35 -17.12
N SER A 150 -1.28 5.05 -17.06
CA SER A 150 -0.97 4.11 -18.14
C SER A 150 -2.25 3.60 -18.79
N GLN A 151 -2.20 3.37 -20.09
CA GLN A 151 -3.29 2.76 -20.85
C GLN A 151 -3.56 1.33 -20.34
N GLY A 152 -4.81 0.90 -20.32
CA GLY A 152 -5.19 -0.43 -19.89
C GLY A 152 -5.16 -0.66 -18.37
N LEU A 153 -4.97 0.40 -17.57
CA LEU A 153 -4.92 0.37 -16.11
C LEU A 153 -5.91 1.35 -15.46
N GLY A 154 -6.97 1.74 -16.15
CA GLY A 154 -7.78 2.89 -15.73
C GLY A 154 -8.33 2.81 -14.32
N VAL A 155 -8.97 1.70 -13.93
CA VAL A 155 -9.51 1.48 -12.58
C VAL A 155 -8.38 1.48 -11.54
N TYR A 156 -7.28 0.79 -11.84
CA TYR A 156 -6.10 0.73 -10.98
C TYR A 156 -5.44 2.11 -10.83
N ASN A 157 -5.18 2.82 -11.95
CA ASN A 157 -4.64 4.18 -11.91
C ASN A 157 -5.48 5.07 -11.01
N THR A 158 -6.80 5.07 -11.17
CA THR A 158 -7.71 5.89 -10.36
C THR A 158 -7.52 5.60 -8.87
N SER A 159 -7.49 4.32 -8.48
CA SER A 159 -7.28 3.93 -7.08
C SER A 159 -5.94 4.45 -6.53
N LYS A 160 -4.87 4.35 -7.33
CA LYS A 160 -3.52 4.72 -6.89
C LYS A 160 -3.28 6.23 -6.88
N TYR A 161 -3.89 7.00 -7.80
CA TYR A 161 -3.92 8.47 -7.72
C TYR A 161 -4.64 8.96 -6.45
N ALA A 162 -5.75 8.33 -6.10
CA ALA A 162 -6.47 8.67 -4.88
C ALA A 162 -5.61 8.44 -3.62
N VAL A 163 -4.87 7.31 -3.56
CA VAL A 163 -3.95 7.02 -2.44
C VAL A 163 -2.81 8.03 -2.36
N VAL A 164 -2.27 8.50 -3.50
CA VAL A 164 -1.24 9.55 -3.49
C VAL A 164 -1.79 10.84 -2.88
N GLY A 165 -2.91 11.36 -3.41
CA GLY A 165 -3.49 12.62 -2.91
C GLY A 165 -3.90 12.54 -1.44
N LEU A 166 -4.46 11.39 -1.02
CA LEU A 166 -4.77 11.11 0.38
C LEU A 166 -3.51 11.15 1.25
N SER A 167 -2.42 10.52 0.83
CA SER A 167 -1.17 10.46 1.59
C SER A 167 -0.49 11.83 1.71
N GLU A 168 -0.51 12.64 0.65
CA GLU A 168 0.00 14.01 0.65
C GLU A 168 -0.74 14.90 1.65
N THR A 169 -2.06 14.75 1.74
CA THR A 169 -2.89 15.49 2.70
C THR A 169 -2.62 14.99 4.11
N LEU A 170 -2.67 13.67 4.32
CA LEU A 170 -2.46 13.05 5.62
C LEU A 170 -1.09 13.42 6.23
N ALA A 171 -0.04 13.54 5.41
CA ALA A 171 1.28 13.96 5.85
C ALA A 171 1.28 15.37 6.46
N LYS A 172 0.47 16.28 5.92
CA LYS A 172 0.32 17.63 6.43
C LYS A 172 -0.48 17.64 7.74
N ASP A 173 -1.58 16.91 7.78
CA ASP A 173 -2.49 16.85 8.92
C ASP A 173 -1.82 16.20 10.14
N LEU A 174 -0.99 15.18 9.94
CA LEU A 174 -0.34 14.45 11.03
C LEU A 174 0.98 15.04 11.52
N LYS A 175 1.48 16.08 10.85
CA LYS A 175 2.76 16.71 11.19
C LYS A 175 2.82 17.20 12.64
N THR A 176 1.74 17.80 13.14
CA THR A 176 1.65 18.33 14.50
C THR A 176 1.67 17.23 15.58
N TYR A 177 1.32 16.00 15.22
CA TYR A 177 1.32 14.85 16.12
C TYR A 177 2.65 14.07 16.07
N GLY A 178 3.61 14.50 15.22
CA GLY A 178 4.89 13.81 15.06
C GLY A 178 4.75 12.43 14.40
N ILE A 179 3.67 12.20 13.65
CA ILE A 179 3.43 10.99 12.87
C ILE A 179 3.82 11.28 11.42
N GLY A 180 4.84 10.55 10.93
CA GLY A 180 5.27 10.64 9.53
C GLY A 180 4.34 9.89 8.60
N VAL A 181 4.36 10.25 7.31
CA VAL A 181 3.62 9.53 6.27
C VAL A 181 4.54 9.37 5.06
N SER A 182 4.58 8.15 4.51
CA SER A 182 5.19 7.85 3.23
C SER A 182 4.17 7.26 2.26
N VAL A 183 4.27 7.64 1.01
CA VAL A 183 3.53 7.01 -0.10
C VAL A 183 4.51 6.23 -0.97
N LEU A 184 4.36 4.91 -0.95
CA LEU A 184 5.18 4.00 -1.74
C LEU A 184 4.65 3.94 -3.18
N CYS A 185 5.48 4.32 -4.15
CA CYS A 185 5.15 4.38 -5.56
C CYS A 185 6.04 3.44 -6.40
N PRO A 186 5.87 2.12 -6.30
CA PRO A 186 6.69 1.17 -7.06
C PRO A 186 6.26 1.10 -8.53
N MET A 187 7.20 0.71 -9.41
CA MET A 187 6.93 0.25 -10.77
C MET A 187 6.86 -1.29 -10.80
N GLY A 188 7.69 -1.95 -11.60
CA GLY A 188 7.77 -3.40 -11.68
C GLY A 188 8.37 -3.99 -10.41
N VAL A 189 7.62 -4.84 -9.70
CA VAL A 189 8.09 -5.61 -8.56
C VAL A 189 7.68 -7.06 -8.75
N GLU A 190 8.59 -8.00 -8.42
CA GLU A 190 8.36 -9.45 -8.53
C GLU A 190 7.31 -9.90 -7.51
N THR A 191 6.04 -9.69 -7.84
CA THR A 191 4.89 -10.02 -7.00
C THR A 191 3.81 -10.72 -7.80
N ARG A 192 2.81 -11.27 -7.11
CA ARG A 192 1.63 -11.90 -7.72
C ARG A 192 0.51 -10.90 -8.05
N ILE A 193 0.81 -9.60 -8.18
CA ILE A 193 -0.22 -8.57 -8.49
C ILE A 193 -0.91 -8.85 -9.83
N ARG A 194 -0.22 -9.48 -10.78
CA ARG A 194 -0.78 -9.89 -12.08
C ARG A 194 -1.83 -10.99 -11.95
N GLU A 195 -1.81 -11.75 -10.87
CA GLU A 195 -2.70 -12.85 -10.54
C GLU A 195 -3.81 -12.41 -9.57
N SER A 196 -4.11 -11.10 -9.48
CA SER A 196 -5.08 -10.57 -8.50
C SER A 196 -6.46 -11.23 -8.58
N GLU A 197 -6.90 -11.67 -9.76
CA GLU A 197 -8.18 -12.38 -9.95
C GLU A 197 -8.36 -13.60 -9.04
N ARG A 198 -7.26 -14.25 -8.60
CA ARG A 198 -7.31 -15.37 -7.65
C ARG A 198 -7.92 -14.98 -6.29
N SER A 199 -7.81 -13.71 -5.89
CA SER A 199 -8.33 -13.18 -4.62
C SER A 199 -9.66 -12.44 -4.79
N ARG A 200 -10.21 -12.40 -6.01
CA ARG A 200 -11.45 -11.69 -6.30
C ARG A 200 -12.65 -12.42 -5.69
N PRO A 201 -13.44 -11.76 -4.83
CA PRO A 201 -14.64 -12.35 -4.24
C PRO A 201 -15.60 -12.85 -5.31
N ALA A 202 -16.24 -13.99 -5.08
CA ALA A 202 -17.20 -14.58 -6.05
C ALA A 202 -18.32 -13.61 -6.44
N ALA A 203 -18.82 -12.82 -5.50
CA ALA A 203 -19.87 -11.83 -5.73
C ALA A 203 -19.42 -10.67 -6.67
N LEU A 204 -18.13 -10.43 -6.78
CA LEU A 204 -17.56 -9.36 -7.62
C LEU A 204 -16.93 -9.89 -8.92
N ARG A 205 -16.98 -11.19 -9.21
CA ARG A 205 -16.50 -11.74 -10.48
C ARG A 205 -17.36 -11.24 -11.64
N ASN A 206 -16.71 -10.95 -12.75
CA ASN A 206 -17.40 -10.55 -13.96
C ASN A 206 -18.25 -11.70 -14.54
N GLU A 207 -19.32 -11.35 -15.26
CA GLU A 207 -20.18 -12.34 -15.91
C GLU A 207 -19.41 -13.15 -16.97
N PRO A 208 -19.80 -14.41 -17.21
CA PRO A 208 -19.25 -15.18 -18.32
C PRO A 208 -19.40 -14.42 -19.64
N GLY A 209 -18.32 -14.34 -20.42
CA GLY A 209 -18.30 -13.61 -21.70
C GLY A 209 -17.64 -12.24 -21.66
N VAL A 210 -17.38 -11.68 -20.48
CA VAL A 210 -16.44 -10.55 -20.36
C VAL A 210 -15.04 -11.10 -20.61
N ALA A 211 -14.41 -10.69 -21.71
CA ALA A 211 -13.09 -11.17 -22.09
C ALA A 211 -12.08 -10.87 -20.98
N ALA A 212 -11.33 -11.90 -20.57
CA ALA A 212 -10.17 -11.68 -19.72
C ALA A 212 -9.16 -10.82 -20.48
N VAL A 213 -8.82 -9.66 -19.92
CA VAL A 213 -7.82 -8.78 -20.52
C VAL A 213 -6.46 -9.19 -19.99
N PRO A 214 -5.48 -9.45 -20.87
CA PRO A 214 -4.12 -9.71 -20.45
C PRO A 214 -3.56 -8.57 -19.59
N ALA A 215 -2.77 -8.92 -18.59
CA ALA A 215 -2.08 -7.93 -17.79
C ALA A 215 -1.20 -7.04 -18.69
N VAL A 216 -1.27 -5.73 -18.48
CA VAL A 216 -0.42 -4.76 -19.20
C VAL A 216 1.05 -5.05 -18.88
N GLU A 217 1.88 -5.08 -19.91
CA GLU A 217 3.32 -5.22 -19.73
C GLU A 217 3.88 -3.92 -19.15
N LEU A 218 4.47 -4.00 -17.98
CA LEU A 218 5.08 -2.85 -17.35
C LEU A 218 6.47 -2.62 -17.95
N ILE A 219 6.75 -1.39 -18.37
CA ILE A 219 8.04 -1.00 -18.92
C ILE A 219 9.01 -0.76 -17.75
N GLY A 220 10.24 -1.26 -17.88
CA GLY A 220 11.31 -1.08 -16.90
C GLY A 220 11.75 -2.38 -16.24
N ARG A 221 12.75 -2.26 -15.37
CA ARG A 221 13.26 -3.39 -14.58
C ARG A 221 12.24 -3.84 -13.53
N TYR A 222 12.41 -5.07 -13.06
CA TYR A 222 11.68 -5.59 -11.91
C TYR A 222 12.61 -5.61 -10.69
N LEU A 223 12.13 -5.10 -9.56
CA LEU A 223 12.82 -5.19 -8.29
C LEU A 223 12.30 -6.37 -7.46
N ALA A 224 13.18 -6.99 -6.70
CA ALA A 224 12.76 -7.92 -5.67
C ALA A 224 11.97 -7.18 -4.58
N PRO A 225 10.92 -7.79 -3.98
CA PRO A 225 10.16 -7.19 -2.89
C PRO A 225 11.02 -6.73 -1.71
N ASP A 226 12.08 -7.47 -1.39
CA ASP A 226 13.00 -7.12 -0.30
C ASP A 226 13.72 -5.80 -0.56
N ALA A 227 14.17 -5.54 -1.80
CA ALA A 227 14.79 -4.26 -2.14
C ALA A 227 13.81 -3.09 -1.97
N VAL A 228 12.52 -3.29 -2.29
CA VAL A 228 11.47 -2.29 -2.05
C VAL A 228 11.26 -2.06 -0.55
N ALA A 229 11.27 -3.11 0.25
CA ALA A 229 11.12 -3.00 1.70
C ALA A 229 12.26 -2.18 2.34
N GLU A 230 13.51 -2.40 1.93
CA GLU A 230 14.65 -1.60 2.43
C GLU A 230 14.50 -0.10 2.08
N LEU A 231 14.06 0.23 0.87
CA LEU A 231 13.77 1.63 0.50
C LEU A 231 12.68 2.26 1.38
N VAL A 232 11.66 1.48 1.75
CA VAL A 232 10.59 1.95 2.66
C VAL A 232 11.15 2.17 4.07
N LEU A 233 11.95 1.26 4.60
CA LEU A 233 12.55 1.43 5.93
C LEU A 233 13.46 2.67 5.98
N ASP A 234 14.22 2.91 4.94
CA ASP A 234 15.04 4.11 4.80
C ASP A 234 14.19 5.40 4.75
N ALA A 235 13.10 5.38 3.99
CA ALA A 235 12.18 6.51 3.90
C ALA A 235 11.53 6.82 5.26
N ILE A 236 11.14 5.78 6.02
CA ILE A 236 10.62 5.94 7.39
C ILE A 236 11.68 6.61 8.28
N ARG A 237 12.95 6.17 8.22
CA ARG A 237 14.06 6.76 9.00
C ARG A 237 14.26 8.23 8.67
N ARG A 238 14.22 8.59 7.39
CA ARG A 238 14.43 9.97 6.90
C ARG A 238 13.17 10.84 6.96
N GLY A 239 11.99 10.27 7.20
CA GLY A 239 10.71 10.98 7.17
C GLY A 239 10.33 11.44 5.76
N GLU A 240 10.69 10.69 4.72
CA GLU A 240 10.42 11.01 3.32
C GLU A 240 8.96 10.70 2.96
N LEU A 241 8.30 11.65 2.26
CA LEU A 241 6.91 11.47 1.83
C LEU A 241 6.83 10.49 0.64
N TYR A 242 7.68 10.66 -0.39
CA TYR A 242 7.60 9.83 -1.58
C TYR A 242 8.69 8.77 -1.58
N VAL A 243 8.28 7.50 -1.74
CA VAL A 243 9.17 6.36 -1.95
C VAL A 243 9.02 5.89 -3.38
N ILE A 244 9.79 6.50 -4.29
CA ILE A 244 9.82 6.13 -5.71
C ILE A 244 10.97 5.15 -5.91
N THR A 245 10.62 3.92 -6.32
CA THR A 245 11.57 2.81 -6.31
C THR A 245 12.41 2.69 -7.59
N HIS A 246 12.03 3.39 -8.67
CA HIS A 246 12.63 3.26 -9.99
C HIS A 246 12.92 4.62 -10.59
N ASP A 247 14.15 4.82 -11.04
CA ASP A 247 14.61 6.03 -11.72
C ASP A 247 14.05 6.15 -13.15
N GLU A 248 13.65 5.04 -13.77
CA GLU A 248 12.98 5.03 -15.07
C GLU A 248 11.66 5.84 -15.08
N GLY A 249 11.05 6.03 -13.91
CA GLY A 249 9.87 6.88 -13.75
C GLY A 249 10.12 8.38 -13.86
N LEU A 250 11.38 8.85 -13.76
CA LEU A 250 11.72 10.27 -13.69
C LEU A 250 11.29 11.04 -14.96
N GLU A 251 11.66 10.54 -16.14
CA GLU A 251 11.36 11.21 -17.39
C GLU A 251 9.85 11.28 -17.69
N PRO A 252 9.05 10.22 -17.55
CA PRO A 252 7.59 10.31 -17.65
C PRO A 252 6.95 11.28 -16.67
N LEU A 253 7.45 11.36 -15.43
CA LEU A 253 6.99 12.35 -14.44
C LEU A 253 7.29 13.77 -14.90
N ARG A 254 8.51 14.06 -15.34
CA ARG A 254 8.92 15.35 -15.86
C ARG A 254 8.01 15.79 -17.00
N ARG A 255 7.79 14.94 -18.01
CA ARG A 255 6.89 15.22 -19.15
C ARG A 255 5.45 15.49 -18.72
N ARG A 256 4.95 14.79 -17.70
CA ARG A 256 3.60 15.05 -17.16
C ARG A 256 3.52 16.46 -16.57
N PHE A 257 4.47 16.86 -15.72
CA PHE A 257 4.48 18.19 -15.11
C PHE A 257 4.70 19.30 -16.14
N GLU A 258 5.58 19.11 -17.12
CA GLU A 258 5.79 20.05 -18.22
C GLU A 258 4.50 20.30 -19.01
N ARG A 259 3.73 19.25 -19.34
CA ARG A 259 2.43 19.40 -20.01
C ARG A 259 1.45 20.23 -19.18
N MET A 260 1.39 20.01 -17.86
CA MET A 260 0.55 20.79 -16.95
C MET A 260 0.98 22.27 -16.91
N GLN A 261 2.28 22.53 -16.80
CA GLN A 261 2.85 23.87 -16.81
C GLN A 261 2.55 24.59 -18.13
N GLN A 262 2.75 23.93 -19.27
CA GLN A 262 2.45 24.51 -20.58
C GLN A 262 0.98 24.87 -20.74
N SER A 263 0.05 24.12 -20.16
CA SER A 263 -1.39 24.47 -20.21
C SER A 263 -1.70 25.77 -19.49
N VAL A 264 -0.97 26.12 -18.43
CA VAL A 264 -1.10 27.40 -17.73
C VAL A 264 -0.47 28.54 -18.54
N LEU A 265 0.76 28.31 -19.07
CA LEU A 265 1.50 29.34 -19.80
C LEU A 265 0.83 29.76 -21.11
N LYS A 266 0.16 28.84 -21.81
CA LYS A 266 -0.61 29.14 -23.04
C LYS A 266 -1.74 30.13 -22.75
N ARG A 267 -2.42 30.04 -21.60
CA ARG A 267 -3.52 30.94 -21.21
C ARG A 267 -3.06 32.35 -20.83
N ARG A 268 -1.78 32.51 -20.43
CA ARG A 268 -1.23 33.85 -20.10
C ARG A 268 -0.83 34.66 -21.35
N LYS A 269 -0.73 34.02 -22.52
CA LYS A 269 -0.37 34.65 -23.79
C LYS A 269 -1.57 34.95 -24.67
N ALA A 270 -2.76 34.47 -24.30
CA ALA A 270 -4.04 34.77 -24.92
C ALA A 270 -4.75 35.89 -24.15
#